data_ed3897820ea4898689c723321493d482
#
_entry.id   ed3897820ea4898689c723321493d482
#
_cell.length_a   1.000
_cell.length_b   1.000
_cell.length_c   1.000
_cell.angle_alpha   90.00
_cell.angle_beta   90.00
_cell.angle_gamma   90.00
#
_symmetry.space_group_name_H-M   'P 1'
#
loop_
_entity.id
_entity.type
_entity.pdbx_description
1 polymer ?
#
loop_
_entity_poly.entity_id
_entity_poly.type
_entity_poly.pdbx_seq_one_letter_code
_entity_poly.pdbx_strand_id
1 'polypeptide(L)'
;MLVSIKEIAKRWGVSETWVSILCKQGRVSGAVKNGHTWRIPEEAVKPVDKRSLRKRNNHAKFRFIDLFAGIGGFHQAMRYLGGECLMAAEINQECVKTYSLNFQTIEKTIRGDVNQIDPTSISPFDVLCAGFPCQPFSKAGPQKGFKDKTRGNLFYKIMEILDAHPEVKFIILENVRNLADKTENWEVITSELMKRNFYITDDPIILSPSDFGIPQIRERVYIS
;
A
#
# COMPACT_ATOMS: atom_id res chain seq x y z
N MET A 1 1.65 30.17 -14.16
CA MET A 1 0.98 31.48 -14.01
C MET A 1 0.45 31.62 -12.58
N LEU A 2 0.27 32.85 -12.06
CA LEU A 2 -0.33 33.06 -10.73
C LEU A 2 -1.79 33.49 -10.87
N VAL A 3 -2.70 32.78 -10.21
CA VAL A 3 -4.14 33.01 -10.27
C VAL A 3 -4.70 33.53 -8.93
N SER A 4 -5.95 33.98 -8.92
CA SER A 4 -6.62 34.51 -7.73
C SER A 4 -7.12 33.41 -6.81
N ILE A 5 -7.37 33.75 -5.53
CA ILE A 5 -8.06 32.88 -4.56
C ILE A 5 -9.40 32.37 -5.12
N LYS A 6 -10.16 33.22 -5.79
CA LYS A 6 -11.47 32.90 -6.34
C LYS A 6 -11.39 31.79 -7.39
N GLU A 7 -10.40 31.84 -8.28
CA GLU A 7 -10.18 30.81 -9.31
C GLU A 7 -9.77 29.48 -8.70
N ILE A 8 -8.87 29.50 -7.72
CA ILE A 8 -8.46 28.31 -6.97
C ILE A 8 -9.61 27.71 -6.17
N ALA A 9 -10.39 28.54 -5.48
CA ALA A 9 -11.55 28.11 -4.71
C ALA A 9 -12.59 27.39 -5.59
N LYS A 10 -12.88 27.94 -6.78
CA LYS A 10 -13.76 27.31 -7.76
C LYS A 10 -13.20 25.95 -8.23
N ARG A 11 -11.92 25.90 -8.58
CA ARG A 11 -11.27 24.66 -9.05
C ARG A 11 -11.23 23.58 -7.98
N TRP A 12 -10.95 23.93 -6.72
CA TRP A 12 -10.87 23.00 -5.60
C TRP A 12 -12.23 22.64 -4.99
N GLY A 13 -13.33 23.33 -5.41
CA GLY A 13 -14.66 23.12 -4.86
C GLY A 13 -14.76 23.49 -3.37
N VAL A 14 -14.17 24.63 -2.98
CA VAL A 14 -14.11 25.11 -1.59
C VAL A 14 -14.36 26.61 -1.50
N SER A 15 -14.56 27.16 -0.28
CA SER A 15 -14.72 28.59 -0.07
C SER A 15 -13.41 29.36 -0.23
N GLU A 16 -13.48 30.60 -0.68
CA GLU A 16 -12.33 31.51 -0.77
C GLU A 16 -11.66 31.72 0.60
N THR A 17 -12.46 31.79 1.65
CA THR A 17 -11.99 31.92 3.05
C THR A 17 -11.10 30.72 3.42
N TRP A 18 -11.50 29.51 3.02
CA TRP A 18 -10.71 28.29 3.31
C TRP A 18 -9.37 28.30 2.57
N VAL A 19 -9.35 28.71 1.28
CA VAL A 19 -8.09 28.87 0.52
C VAL A 19 -7.19 29.91 1.18
N SER A 20 -7.74 31.05 1.62
CA SER A 20 -6.98 32.09 2.33
C SER A 20 -6.34 31.56 3.62
N ILE A 21 -7.06 30.76 4.39
CA ILE A 21 -6.54 30.12 5.61
C ILE A 21 -5.38 29.18 5.28
N LEU A 22 -5.50 28.36 4.24
CA LEU A 22 -4.43 27.46 3.81
C LEU A 22 -3.17 28.21 3.37
N CYS A 23 -3.32 29.32 2.66
CA CYS A 23 -2.20 30.18 2.29
C CYS A 23 -1.52 30.79 3.53
N LYS A 24 -2.31 31.31 4.49
CA LYS A 24 -1.78 31.83 5.76
C LYS A 24 -1.02 30.78 6.57
N GLN A 25 -1.42 29.52 6.46
CA GLN A 25 -0.76 28.37 7.14
C GLN A 25 0.47 27.84 6.38
N GLY A 26 0.86 28.44 5.25
CA GLY A 26 1.95 27.96 4.41
C GLY A 26 1.68 26.60 3.74
N ARG A 27 0.43 26.18 3.66
CA ARG A 27 0.04 24.85 3.15
C ARG A 27 -0.19 24.82 1.63
N VAL A 28 -0.12 25.96 0.97
CA VAL A 28 -0.23 26.08 -0.48
C VAL A 28 1.16 26.46 -1.02
N SER A 29 1.83 25.51 -1.64
CA SER A 29 3.17 25.73 -2.19
C SER A 29 3.15 26.82 -3.23
N GLY A 30 4.12 27.74 -3.19
CA GLY A 30 4.26 28.83 -4.14
C GLY A 30 3.21 29.94 -4.00
N ALA A 31 2.33 29.94 -3.00
CA ALA A 31 1.40 31.03 -2.74
C ALA A 31 2.14 32.27 -2.23
N VAL A 32 1.91 33.41 -2.86
CA VAL A 32 2.54 34.70 -2.54
C VAL A 32 1.48 35.70 -2.12
N LYS A 33 1.73 36.43 -1.02
CA LYS A 33 0.85 37.49 -0.57
C LYS A 33 1.11 38.75 -1.39
N ASN A 34 0.08 39.29 -2.02
CA ASN A 34 0.12 40.55 -2.75
C ASN A 34 -0.87 41.54 -2.13
N GLY A 35 -0.39 42.48 -1.31
CA GLY A 35 -1.21 43.39 -0.53
C GLY A 35 -2.13 42.62 0.43
N HIS A 36 -3.45 42.78 0.27
CA HIS A 36 -4.46 42.11 1.09
C HIS A 36 -4.92 40.77 0.51
N THR A 37 -4.44 40.35 -0.66
CA THR A 37 -4.87 39.16 -1.36
C THR A 37 -3.72 38.16 -1.55
N TRP A 38 -4.02 36.89 -1.84
CA TRP A 38 -3.08 35.87 -2.19
C TRP A 38 -3.07 35.64 -3.70
N ARG A 39 -1.89 35.38 -4.25
CA ARG A 39 -1.69 34.87 -5.59
C ARG A 39 -1.10 33.48 -5.50
N ILE A 40 -1.65 32.53 -6.24
CA ILE A 40 -1.41 31.10 -6.09
C ILE A 40 -1.00 30.55 -7.45
N PRO A 41 0.04 29.69 -7.54
CA PRO A 41 0.35 29.01 -8.79
C PRO A 41 -0.88 28.28 -9.35
N GLU A 42 -1.09 28.43 -10.66
CA GLU A 42 -2.21 27.78 -11.33
C GLU A 42 -2.17 26.26 -11.16
N GLU A 43 -0.98 25.66 -11.17
CA GLU A 43 -0.73 24.25 -10.96
C GLU A 43 -0.80 23.79 -9.51
N ALA A 44 -1.07 24.70 -8.55
CA ALA A 44 -1.11 24.35 -7.14
C ALA A 44 -2.12 23.25 -6.84
N VAL A 45 -1.67 22.26 -6.11
CA VAL A 45 -2.50 21.10 -5.69
C VAL A 45 -3.27 21.46 -4.41
N LYS A 46 -4.53 21.02 -4.34
CA LYS A 46 -5.37 21.22 -3.16
C LYS A 46 -4.76 20.53 -1.95
N PRO A 47 -4.39 21.27 -0.87
CA PRO A 47 -3.90 20.65 0.34
C PRO A 47 -4.97 19.80 1.03
N VAL A 48 -4.55 18.70 1.59
CA VAL A 48 -5.44 17.78 2.30
C VAL A 48 -6.06 18.45 3.53
N ASP A 49 -7.35 18.28 3.71
CA ASP A 49 -7.98 18.64 4.97
C ASP A 49 -7.62 17.64 6.07
N LYS A 50 -6.71 18.05 6.97
CA LYS A 50 -6.30 17.22 8.13
C LYS A 50 -7.47 16.86 9.06
N ARG A 51 -8.59 17.61 9.02
CA ARG A 51 -9.81 17.30 9.79
C ARG A 51 -10.57 16.13 9.18
N SER A 52 -10.58 16.01 7.85
CA SER A 52 -11.19 14.86 7.17
C SER A 52 -10.43 13.57 7.47
N LEU A 53 -9.11 13.66 7.64
CA LEU A 53 -8.27 12.53 8.05
C LEU A 53 -8.54 12.12 9.51
N ARG A 54 -8.62 13.08 10.44
CA ARG A 54 -8.94 12.80 11.85
C ARG A 54 -10.36 12.27 12.07
N LYS A 55 -11.36 12.72 11.31
CA LYS A 55 -12.73 12.20 11.41
C LYS A 55 -12.88 10.77 10.83
N ARG A 56 -12.01 10.33 9.92
CA ARG A 56 -12.07 8.98 9.36
C ARG A 56 -11.47 7.92 10.29
N ASN A 57 -10.53 8.28 11.17
CA ASN A 57 -9.76 7.31 11.95
C ASN A 57 -10.47 6.80 13.23
N ASN A 58 -11.59 7.39 13.65
CA ASN A 58 -12.26 6.95 14.89
C ASN A 58 -13.14 5.70 14.71
N HIS A 59 -13.26 5.11 13.50
CA HIS A 59 -14.08 3.93 13.24
C HIS A 59 -13.50 3.05 12.12
N ALA A 60 -12.19 2.84 12.10
CA ALA A 60 -11.63 1.81 11.23
C ALA A 60 -12.20 0.44 11.62
N LYS A 61 -12.74 -0.30 10.66
CA LYS A 61 -13.31 -1.63 10.90
C LYS A 61 -12.22 -2.66 11.20
N PHE A 62 -11.03 -2.44 10.66
CA PHE A 62 -9.84 -3.27 10.82
C PHE A 62 -8.59 -2.46 10.48
N ARG A 63 -7.43 -2.96 10.89
CA ARG A 63 -6.11 -2.38 10.59
C ARG A 63 -5.34 -3.31 9.67
N PHE A 64 -4.59 -2.76 8.74
CA PHE A 64 -3.81 -3.57 7.81
C PHE A 64 -2.41 -2.99 7.56
N ILE A 65 -1.53 -3.86 7.07
CA ILE A 65 -0.24 -3.49 6.50
C ILE A 65 -0.22 -3.87 5.01
N ASP A 66 0.57 -3.11 4.21
CA ASP A 66 0.68 -3.27 2.76
C ASP A 66 2.15 -3.44 2.38
N LEU A 67 2.59 -4.67 2.17
CA LEU A 67 3.97 -5.01 1.84
C LEU A 67 4.14 -5.09 0.32
N PHE A 68 5.26 -4.57 -0.19
CA PHE A 68 5.51 -4.44 -1.64
C PHE A 68 4.42 -3.61 -2.31
N ALA A 69 4.09 -2.50 -1.65
CA ALA A 69 2.85 -1.76 -1.87
C ALA A 69 2.72 -1.15 -3.28
N GLY A 70 3.82 -0.98 -4.02
CA GLY A 70 3.81 -0.34 -5.32
C GLY A 70 3.19 1.06 -5.23
N ILE A 71 2.21 1.33 -6.07
CA ILE A 71 1.46 2.59 -6.05
C ILE A 71 0.20 2.53 -5.17
N GLY A 72 -0.02 1.42 -4.43
CA GLY A 72 -1.06 1.28 -3.41
C GLY A 72 -2.36 0.63 -3.86
N GLY A 73 -2.28 -0.41 -4.69
CA GLY A 73 -3.46 -1.16 -5.12
C GLY A 73 -4.23 -1.78 -3.95
N PHE A 74 -3.53 -2.50 -3.06
CA PHE A 74 -4.12 -3.06 -1.85
C PHE A 74 -4.60 -1.98 -0.89
N HIS A 75 -3.83 -0.91 -0.69
CA HIS A 75 -4.26 0.20 0.16
C HIS A 75 -5.61 0.76 -0.30
N GLN A 76 -5.78 0.98 -1.60
CA GLN A 76 -7.03 1.49 -2.16
C GLN A 76 -8.20 0.54 -1.88
N ALA A 77 -8.01 -0.76 -2.08
CA ALA A 77 -9.02 -1.78 -1.85
C ALA A 77 -9.39 -1.88 -0.35
N MET A 78 -8.39 -2.00 0.53
CA MET A 78 -8.62 -2.12 1.97
C MET A 78 -9.28 -0.86 2.55
N ARG A 79 -8.87 0.32 2.09
CA ARG A 79 -9.49 1.59 2.49
C ARG A 79 -10.96 1.68 2.07
N TYR A 80 -11.29 1.18 0.87
CA TYR A 80 -12.69 1.12 0.40
C TYR A 80 -13.56 0.25 1.33
N LEU A 81 -13.00 -0.83 1.87
CA LEU A 81 -13.65 -1.73 2.83
C LEU A 81 -13.71 -1.15 4.26
N GLY A 82 -13.07 -0.01 4.51
CA GLY A 82 -13.06 0.66 5.81
C GLY A 82 -11.82 0.35 6.66
N GLY A 83 -10.76 -0.20 6.07
CA GLY A 83 -9.48 -0.46 6.73
C GLY A 83 -8.63 0.79 6.93
N GLU A 84 -7.80 0.78 7.98
CA GLU A 84 -6.75 1.75 8.26
C GLU A 84 -5.38 1.12 7.98
N CYS A 85 -4.59 1.76 7.11
CA CYS A 85 -3.21 1.35 6.85
C CYS A 85 -2.28 1.83 7.96
N LEU A 86 -1.70 0.89 8.69
CA LEU A 86 -0.71 1.20 9.73
C LEU A 86 0.69 1.38 9.16
N MET A 87 1.03 0.59 8.16
CA MET A 87 2.34 0.58 7.53
C MET A 87 2.24 0.10 6.08
N ALA A 88 3.02 0.72 5.21
CA ALA A 88 3.32 0.22 3.88
C ALA A 88 4.83 0.01 3.73
N ALA A 89 5.24 -0.91 2.88
CA ALA A 89 6.65 -1.10 2.52
C ALA A 89 6.80 -1.13 1.00
N GLU A 90 7.69 -0.25 0.48
CA GLU A 90 8.00 -0.17 -0.94
C GLU A 90 9.43 0.37 -1.12
N ILE A 91 10.23 -0.33 -1.92
CA ILE A 91 11.64 0.04 -2.15
C ILE A 91 11.81 1.01 -3.33
N ASN A 92 10.89 0.97 -4.30
CA ASN A 92 10.95 1.82 -5.49
C ASN A 92 10.50 3.24 -5.16
N GLN A 93 11.41 4.20 -5.25
CA GLN A 93 11.16 5.59 -4.88
C GLN A 93 10.09 6.28 -5.74
N GLU A 94 9.93 5.91 -7.01
CA GLU A 94 8.88 6.47 -7.86
C GLU A 94 7.49 5.93 -7.46
N CYS A 95 7.43 4.66 -7.06
CA CYS A 95 6.22 4.10 -6.46
C CYS A 95 5.89 4.78 -5.13
N VAL A 96 6.88 4.99 -4.26
CA VAL A 96 6.71 5.69 -2.97
C VAL A 96 6.17 7.10 -3.18
N LYS A 97 6.69 7.86 -4.15
CA LYS A 97 6.18 9.20 -4.49
C LYS A 97 4.71 9.15 -4.89
N THR A 98 4.37 8.25 -5.82
CA THR A 98 2.98 8.08 -6.30
C THR A 98 2.06 7.63 -5.17
N TYR A 99 2.49 6.66 -4.36
CA TYR A 99 1.75 6.18 -3.19
C TYR A 99 1.46 7.32 -2.20
N SER A 100 2.48 8.12 -1.87
CA SER A 100 2.36 9.25 -0.96
C SER A 100 1.39 10.32 -1.46
N LEU A 101 1.37 10.59 -2.76
CA LEU A 101 0.42 11.50 -3.39
C LEU A 101 -1.02 10.97 -3.33
N ASN A 102 -1.20 9.68 -3.60
CA ASN A 102 -2.53 9.04 -3.61
C ASN A 102 -3.15 8.97 -2.22
N PHE A 103 -2.36 8.61 -1.21
CA PHE A 103 -2.89 8.34 0.13
C PHE A 103 -2.54 9.41 1.14
N GLN A 104 -1.70 10.40 0.74
CA GLN A 104 -1.27 11.51 1.59
C GLN A 104 -0.74 10.99 2.93
N THR A 105 -0.07 9.86 2.86
CA THR A 105 0.55 9.22 4.00
C THR A 105 1.74 10.06 4.44
N ILE A 106 1.87 10.21 5.74
CA ILE A 106 3.06 10.80 6.36
C ILE A 106 4.22 9.86 6.06
N GLU A 107 5.38 10.38 5.69
CA GLU A 107 6.62 9.62 5.39
C GLU A 107 6.95 8.51 6.42
N LYS A 108 6.46 8.66 7.65
CA LYS A 108 6.64 7.69 8.74
C LYS A 108 5.87 6.37 8.56
N THR A 109 4.88 6.33 7.66
CA THR A 109 4.03 5.15 7.43
C THR A 109 4.59 4.25 6.33
N ILE A 110 5.44 4.81 5.45
CA ILE A 110 6.07 4.05 4.38
C ILE A 110 7.48 3.67 4.81
N ARG A 111 7.75 2.37 4.86
CA ARG A 111 9.07 1.79 5.05
C ARG A 111 9.65 1.44 3.68
N GLY A 112 10.97 1.46 3.56
CA GLY A 112 11.66 1.10 2.32
C GLY A 112 11.72 -0.42 2.10
N ASP A 113 12.91 -0.99 2.26
CA ASP A 113 13.15 -2.42 2.10
C ASP A 113 12.47 -3.22 3.21
N VAL A 114 11.60 -4.15 2.82
CA VAL A 114 10.89 -5.04 3.76
C VAL A 114 11.85 -5.88 4.60
N ASN A 115 13.04 -6.23 4.08
CA ASN A 115 14.05 -6.99 4.82
C ASN A 115 14.63 -6.24 6.02
N GLN A 116 14.55 -4.91 6.02
CA GLN A 116 15.06 -4.07 7.10
C GLN A 116 14.00 -3.78 8.17
N ILE A 117 12.78 -4.24 7.97
CA ILE A 117 11.70 -4.06 8.94
C ILE A 117 11.90 -5.05 10.10
N ASP A 118 12.01 -4.52 11.31
CA ASP A 118 11.87 -5.33 12.52
C ASP A 118 10.38 -5.67 12.71
N PRO A 119 9.99 -6.96 12.61
CA PRO A 119 8.61 -7.38 12.78
C PRO A 119 8.00 -6.93 14.10
N THR A 120 8.78 -6.94 15.17
CA THR A 120 8.31 -6.57 16.53
C THR A 120 8.02 -5.08 16.68
N SER A 121 8.53 -4.25 15.76
CA SER A 121 8.27 -2.80 15.75
C SER A 121 6.93 -2.43 15.12
N ILE A 122 6.21 -3.39 14.52
CA ILE A 122 4.91 -3.18 13.88
C ILE A 122 3.83 -3.21 14.97
N SER A 123 2.96 -2.21 15.00
CA SER A 123 1.80 -2.25 15.90
C SER A 123 0.83 -3.37 15.49
N PRO A 124 0.07 -3.97 16.43
CA PRO A 124 -0.89 -5.03 16.13
C PRO A 124 -1.86 -4.65 15.02
N PHE A 125 -2.12 -5.58 14.10
CA PHE A 125 -2.99 -5.37 12.92
C PHE A 125 -3.80 -6.64 12.60
N ASP A 126 -4.83 -6.49 11.77
CA ASP A 126 -5.80 -7.56 11.49
C ASP A 126 -5.55 -8.24 10.15
N VAL A 127 -5.03 -7.49 9.15
CA VAL A 127 -4.89 -7.96 7.75
C VAL A 127 -3.49 -7.68 7.22
N LEU A 128 -2.85 -8.70 6.65
CA LEU A 128 -1.61 -8.55 5.89
C LEU A 128 -1.90 -8.61 4.40
N CYS A 129 -1.53 -7.56 3.67
CA CYS A 129 -1.54 -7.52 2.21
C CYS A 129 -0.11 -7.54 1.68
N ALA A 130 0.18 -8.37 0.65
CA ALA A 130 1.49 -8.40 0.04
C ALA A 130 1.46 -8.82 -1.44
N GLY A 131 1.88 -7.91 -2.33
CA GLY A 131 2.16 -8.21 -3.73
C GLY A 131 3.64 -8.48 -3.94
N PHE A 132 4.13 -9.61 -3.44
CA PHE A 132 5.57 -9.90 -3.43
C PHE A 132 6.09 -10.29 -4.81
N PRO A 133 7.34 -9.90 -5.19
CA PRO A 133 7.90 -10.25 -6.49
C PRO A 133 8.09 -11.76 -6.61
N CYS A 134 7.74 -12.31 -7.80
CA CYS A 134 8.02 -13.68 -8.15
C CYS A 134 9.53 -13.86 -8.34
N GLN A 135 10.26 -14.02 -7.26
CA GLN A 135 11.61 -14.55 -7.38
C GLN A 135 11.47 -16.05 -7.65
N PRO A 136 12.18 -16.57 -8.67
CA PRO A 136 12.08 -17.98 -8.93
C PRO A 136 12.49 -18.72 -7.66
N PHE A 137 11.61 -19.58 -7.17
CA PHE A 137 11.98 -20.68 -6.30
C PHE A 137 12.83 -21.63 -7.18
N SER A 138 13.92 -21.10 -7.79
CA SER A 138 14.61 -21.79 -8.87
C SER A 138 15.53 -22.82 -8.29
N LYS A 139 15.36 -24.03 -8.80
CA LYS A 139 16.32 -25.13 -8.71
C LYS A 139 17.68 -24.85 -9.42
N ALA A 140 18.01 -23.61 -9.76
CA ALA A 140 19.24 -23.21 -10.43
C ALA A 140 20.36 -22.91 -9.43
N GLY A 141 20.80 -23.94 -8.73
CA GLY A 141 21.98 -24.01 -7.89
C GLY A 141 22.05 -25.36 -7.22
N PRO A 142 23.26 -25.92 -6.88
CA PRO A 142 23.36 -27.25 -6.33
C PRO A 142 22.56 -27.39 -5.05
N GLN A 143 21.46 -28.08 -5.12
CA GLN A 143 20.62 -28.68 -4.05
C GLN A 143 20.75 -28.12 -2.60
N LYS A 144 20.81 -26.83 -2.44
CA LYS A 144 20.58 -26.16 -1.14
C LYS A 144 19.18 -25.56 -1.11
N GLY A 145 18.17 -26.43 -1.31
CA GLY A 145 16.78 -26.05 -1.14
C GLY A 145 16.60 -25.33 0.19
N PHE A 146 15.59 -24.45 0.30
CA PHE A 146 15.02 -23.81 1.50
C PHE A 146 15.91 -23.59 2.75
N LYS A 147 17.11 -24.17 2.83
CA LYS A 147 18.05 -24.06 3.96
C LYS A 147 18.98 -22.85 3.87
N ASP A 148 18.99 -22.14 2.76
CA ASP A 148 19.77 -20.89 2.67
C ASP A 148 18.95 -19.71 3.22
N LYS A 149 18.90 -19.63 4.54
CA LYS A 149 18.34 -18.50 5.29
C LYS A 149 19.09 -17.18 5.04
N THR A 150 20.07 -17.16 4.17
CA THR A 150 21.05 -16.07 4.10
C THR A 150 20.86 -15.11 2.92
N ARG A 151 19.91 -15.30 2.02
CA ARG A 151 19.60 -14.33 0.95
C ARG A 151 18.10 -14.26 0.65
N GLY A 152 17.38 -13.51 1.47
CA GLY A 152 16.29 -12.69 1.02
C GLY A 152 15.19 -13.35 0.20
N ASN A 153 14.68 -14.50 0.59
CA ASN A 153 13.39 -14.89 0.05
C ASN A 153 12.32 -14.02 0.70
N LEU A 154 11.83 -13.03 -0.04
CA LEU A 154 10.87 -12.04 0.43
C LEU A 154 9.58 -12.68 0.96
N PHE A 155 9.23 -13.86 0.48
CA PHE A 155 8.13 -14.65 1.03
C PHE A 155 8.40 -15.05 2.51
N TYR A 156 9.62 -15.47 2.85
CA TYR A 156 9.92 -15.82 4.24
C TYR A 156 9.97 -14.61 5.16
N LYS A 157 10.24 -13.41 4.63
CA LYS A 157 10.09 -12.19 5.41
C LYS A 157 8.62 -11.91 5.77
N ILE A 158 7.68 -12.24 4.87
CA ILE A 158 6.26 -12.22 5.19
C ILE A 158 5.96 -13.21 6.32
N MET A 159 6.50 -14.43 6.25
CA MET A 159 6.32 -15.45 7.29
C MET A 159 6.88 -15.00 8.64
N GLU A 160 8.06 -14.36 8.65
CA GLU A 160 8.67 -13.79 9.87
C GLU A 160 7.76 -12.72 10.51
N ILE A 161 7.14 -11.87 9.70
CA ILE A 161 6.18 -10.88 10.19
C ILE A 161 4.95 -11.56 10.78
N LEU A 162 4.41 -12.60 10.12
CA LEU A 162 3.27 -13.35 10.64
C LEU A 162 3.61 -14.09 11.95
N ASP A 163 4.82 -14.63 12.07
CA ASP A 163 5.29 -15.29 13.30
C ASP A 163 5.36 -14.32 14.48
N ALA A 164 5.68 -13.05 14.23
CA ALA A 164 5.68 -12.00 15.24
C ALA A 164 4.28 -11.45 15.57
N HIS A 165 3.29 -11.72 14.73
CA HIS A 165 1.93 -11.19 14.83
C HIS A 165 0.85 -12.29 14.78
N PRO A 166 0.76 -13.14 15.80
CA PRO A 166 -0.22 -14.24 15.84
C PRO A 166 -1.69 -13.77 15.91
N GLU A 167 -1.91 -12.47 16.15
CA GLU A 167 -3.24 -11.85 16.12
C GLU A 167 -3.78 -11.58 14.72
N VAL A 168 -2.97 -11.70 13.66
CA VAL A 168 -3.39 -11.48 12.27
C VAL A 168 -4.46 -12.49 11.88
N LYS A 169 -5.59 -11.99 11.39
CA LYS A 169 -6.77 -12.79 11.07
C LYS A 169 -6.86 -13.16 9.61
N PHE A 170 -6.40 -12.24 8.74
CA PHE A 170 -6.51 -12.40 7.30
C PHE A 170 -5.21 -12.07 6.61
N ILE A 171 -4.94 -12.80 5.54
CA ILE A 171 -3.84 -12.52 4.62
C ILE A 171 -4.41 -12.38 3.20
N ILE A 172 -3.79 -11.52 2.40
CA ILE A 172 -4.05 -11.45 0.97
C ILE A 172 -2.71 -11.31 0.28
N LEU A 173 -2.28 -12.39 -0.38
CA LEU A 173 -1.04 -12.41 -1.15
C LEU A 173 -1.37 -12.34 -2.63
N GLU A 174 -0.61 -11.58 -3.40
CA GLU A 174 -0.74 -11.47 -4.85
C GLU A 174 0.57 -11.84 -5.53
N ASN A 175 0.45 -12.54 -6.65
CA ASN A 175 1.60 -12.83 -7.51
C ASN A 175 1.16 -13.02 -8.97
N VAL A 176 2.14 -13.24 -9.85
CA VAL A 176 1.86 -13.63 -11.24
C VAL A 176 1.23 -15.03 -11.29
N ARG A 177 0.33 -15.26 -12.25
CA ARG A 177 -0.36 -16.54 -12.45
C ARG A 177 0.58 -17.74 -12.42
N ASN A 178 1.75 -17.62 -13.04
CA ASN A 178 2.74 -18.71 -13.13
C ASN A 178 3.17 -19.27 -11.75
N LEU A 179 2.90 -18.56 -10.65
CA LEU A 179 3.12 -19.08 -9.30
C LEU A 179 2.18 -20.26 -8.99
N ALA A 180 0.92 -20.14 -9.40
CA ALA A 180 -0.08 -21.20 -9.23
C ALA A 180 0.11 -22.37 -10.20
N ASP A 181 0.61 -22.10 -11.41
CA ASP A 181 0.86 -23.13 -12.42
C ASP A 181 2.01 -24.09 -12.03
N LYS A 182 2.86 -23.68 -11.06
CA LYS A 182 3.95 -24.50 -10.52
C LYS A 182 3.54 -25.11 -9.19
N THR A 183 3.05 -26.31 -9.21
CA THR A 183 2.58 -27.06 -8.04
C THR A 183 3.55 -26.99 -6.85
N GLU A 184 4.86 -27.16 -7.08
CA GLU A 184 5.88 -27.09 -6.02
C GLU A 184 5.89 -25.74 -5.28
N ASN A 185 5.72 -24.62 -5.99
CA ASN A 185 5.71 -23.28 -5.38
C ASN A 185 4.41 -23.06 -4.60
N TRP A 186 3.28 -23.49 -5.17
CA TRP A 186 1.97 -23.41 -4.55
C TRP A 186 1.94 -24.19 -3.24
N GLU A 187 2.37 -25.45 -3.26
CA GLU A 187 2.43 -26.32 -2.09
C GLU A 187 3.29 -25.73 -0.96
N VAL A 188 4.43 -25.13 -1.31
CA VAL A 188 5.29 -24.49 -0.30
C VAL A 188 4.58 -23.32 0.36
N ILE A 189 3.99 -22.42 -0.42
CA ILE A 189 3.33 -21.24 0.11
C ILE A 189 2.15 -21.65 0.99
N THR A 190 1.28 -22.51 0.49
CA THR A 190 0.09 -22.96 1.23
C THR A 190 0.48 -23.72 2.49
N SER A 191 1.48 -24.61 2.43
CA SER A 191 1.96 -25.33 3.61
C SER A 191 2.54 -24.42 4.68
N GLU A 192 3.31 -23.39 4.31
CA GLU A 192 3.84 -22.41 5.27
C GLU A 192 2.74 -21.57 5.95
N LEU A 193 1.70 -21.24 5.22
CA LEU A 193 0.55 -20.54 5.77
C LEU A 193 -0.30 -21.44 6.67
N MET A 194 -0.54 -22.70 6.27
CA MET A 194 -1.26 -23.68 7.09
C MET A 194 -0.54 -24.00 8.41
N LYS A 195 0.80 -24.04 8.42
CA LYS A 195 1.60 -24.19 9.66
C LYS A 195 1.35 -23.05 10.67
N ARG A 196 0.87 -21.89 10.19
CA ARG A 196 0.51 -20.72 11.00
C ARG A 196 -0.98 -20.61 11.27
N ASN A 197 -1.71 -21.72 11.06
CA ASN A 197 -3.16 -21.84 11.26
C ASN A 197 -4.01 -20.96 10.33
N PHE A 198 -3.48 -20.53 9.17
CA PHE A 198 -4.32 -19.93 8.15
C PHE A 198 -5.04 -21.01 7.36
N TYR A 199 -6.32 -20.80 7.17
CA TYR A 199 -7.14 -21.62 6.27
C TYR A 199 -7.04 -21.01 4.86
N ILE A 200 -6.57 -21.77 3.90
CA ILE A 200 -6.36 -21.33 2.53
C ILE A 200 -7.33 -22.08 1.62
N THR A 201 -7.87 -21.39 0.61
CA THR A 201 -8.71 -22.03 -0.42
C THR A 201 -7.92 -23.11 -1.17
N ASP A 202 -8.54 -24.24 -1.44
CA ASP A 202 -7.91 -25.38 -2.12
C ASP A 202 -7.43 -25.00 -3.52
N ASP A 203 -8.24 -24.23 -4.24
CA ASP A 203 -7.92 -23.76 -5.58
C ASP A 203 -7.39 -22.32 -5.58
N PRO A 204 -6.38 -22.01 -6.42
CA PRO A 204 -5.87 -20.65 -6.57
C PRO A 204 -6.92 -19.73 -7.19
N ILE A 205 -7.12 -18.56 -6.60
CA ILE A 205 -8.01 -17.53 -7.15
C ILE A 205 -7.24 -16.76 -8.23
N ILE A 206 -7.60 -16.97 -9.50
CA ILE A 206 -6.98 -16.26 -10.63
C ILE A 206 -7.92 -15.19 -11.13
N LEU A 207 -7.47 -13.94 -11.16
CA LEU A 207 -8.25 -12.78 -11.61
C LEU A 207 -7.45 -11.95 -12.60
N SER A 208 -8.18 -11.35 -13.56
CA SER A 208 -7.64 -10.38 -14.51
C SER A 208 -8.49 -9.09 -14.49
N PRO A 209 -7.94 -7.91 -14.73
CA PRO A 209 -8.72 -6.69 -14.93
C PRO A 209 -9.82 -6.83 -15.98
N SER A 210 -9.61 -7.67 -17.01
CA SER A 210 -10.63 -7.99 -18.03
C SER A 210 -11.90 -8.59 -17.44
N ASP A 211 -11.81 -9.32 -16.33
CA ASP A 211 -12.96 -9.94 -15.67
C ASP A 211 -13.88 -8.88 -15.02
N PHE A 212 -13.36 -7.66 -14.86
CA PHE A 212 -14.04 -6.51 -14.28
C PHE A 212 -14.31 -5.40 -15.30
N GLY A 213 -14.27 -5.71 -16.61
CA GLY A 213 -14.57 -4.76 -17.69
C GLY A 213 -13.45 -3.76 -18.00
N ILE A 214 -12.24 -3.95 -17.48
CA ILE A 214 -11.07 -3.13 -17.80
C ILE A 214 -10.35 -3.76 -18.99
N PRO A 215 -10.04 -3.02 -20.09
CA PRO A 215 -9.42 -3.57 -21.30
C PRO A 215 -7.93 -3.90 -21.10
N GLN A 216 -7.62 -4.74 -20.14
CA GLN A 216 -6.27 -5.21 -19.84
C GLN A 216 -6.30 -6.71 -19.48
N ILE A 217 -5.53 -7.52 -20.18
CA ILE A 217 -5.30 -8.93 -19.83
C ILE A 217 -4.05 -8.97 -18.95
N ARG A 218 -4.24 -9.20 -17.63
CA ARG A 218 -3.19 -9.23 -16.63
C ARG A 218 -3.55 -10.22 -15.52
N GLU A 219 -3.44 -11.49 -15.80
CA GLU A 219 -3.79 -12.53 -14.83
C GLU A 219 -2.86 -12.50 -13.60
N ARG A 220 -3.47 -12.57 -12.44
CA ARG A 220 -2.81 -12.63 -11.13
C ARG A 220 -3.44 -13.71 -10.29
N VAL A 221 -2.60 -14.40 -9.53
CA VAL A 221 -3.08 -15.32 -8.50
C VAL A 221 -3.17 -14.59 -7.17
N TYR A 222 -4.28 -14.83 -6.48
CA TYR A 222 -4.51 -14.36 -5.12
C TYR A 222 -4.63 -15.54 -4.18
N ILE A 223 -4.02 -15.41 -2.99
CA ILE A 223 -4.03 -16.38 -1.92
C ILE A 223 -4.62 -15.70 -0.70
N SER A 224 -5.72 -16.21 -0.19
CA SER A 224 -6.41 -15.65 0.97
C SER A 224 -7.05 -16.75 1.83
#